data_ea6cec6b36a6f39dfef3122f7d935c5b
#
_entry.id   ea6cec6b36a6f39dfef3122f7d935c5b
#
_cell.length_a   1.000
_cell.length_b   1.000
_cell.length_c   1.000
_cell.angle_alpha   90.00
_cell.angle_beta   90.00
_cell.angle_gamma   90.00
#
_symmetry.space_group_name_H-M   'P 1'
#
loop_
_entity.id
_entity.type
_entity.pdbx_description
1 polymer ?
#
loop_
_entity_poly.entity_id
_entity_poly.type
_entity_poly.pdbx_seq_one_letter_code
_entity_poly.pdbx_strand_id
1 'polypeptide(L)' 'MNNEKGMLLFYDWMEALNCLSDEDFKIIVLAMVEYHKNGTPPPSFESEGAKMISHFIFPQLRRLRESIEAKAKKRRY' A
#
# COMPACT_ATOMS: atom_id res chain seq x y z
N MET A 1 3.33 20.16 0.43
CA MET A 1 2.00 20.33 -0.12
C MET A 1 1.39 19.05 -0.62
N ASN A 2 2.08 18.32 -1.48
CA ASN A 2 1.59 17.01 -1.91
C ASN A 2 1.66 15.98 -0.81
N ASN A 3 2.38 16.28 0.27
CA ASN A 3 2.54 15.40 1.42
C ASN A 3 1.25 15.18 2.19
N GLU A 4 0.33 16.17 2.16
CA GLU A 4 -0.92 16.07 2.88
C GLU A 4 -1.80 14.94 2.37
N LYS A 5 -1.89 14.77 1.04
CA LYS A 5 -2.66 13.67 0.45
C LYS A 5 -2.08 12.31 0.81
N GLY A 6 -0.75 12.20 0.78
CA GLY A 6 -0.07 10.98 1.17
C GLY A 6 -0.31 10.63 2.63
N MET A 7 -0.29 11.64 3.50
CA MET A 7 -0.53 11.42 4.92
C MET A 7 -1.96 11.02 5.22
N LEU A 8 -2.94 11.60 4.51
CA LEU A 8 -4.35 11.21 4.68
C LEU A 8 -4.57 9.77 4.29
N LEU A 9 -3.99 9.32 3.17
CA LEU A 9 -4.04 7.92 2.73
C LEU A 9 -3.40 7.01 3.75
N PHE A 10 -2.26 7.42 4.28
CA PHE A 10 -1.55 6.64 5.29
C PHE A 10 -2.40 6.47 6.56
N TYR A 11 -3.06 7.52 7.01
CA TYR A 11 -3.94 7.45 8.17
C TYR A 11 -5.10 6.50 7.93
N ASP A 12 -5.71 6.55 6.74
CA ASP A 12 -6.79 5.64 6.38
C ASP A 12 -6.33 4.19 6.38
N TRP A 13 -5.14 3.94 5.84
CA TRP A 13 -4.56 2.60 5.83
C TRP A 13 -4.25 2.10 7.25
N MET A 14 -3.70 2.97 8.09
CA MET A 14 -3.39 2.60 9.46
C MET A 14 -4.64 2.29 10.27
N GLU A 15 -5.70 3.04 10.04
CA GLU A 15 -6.98 2.78 10.68
C GLU A 15 -7.52 1.39 10.30
N ALA A 16 -7.48 1.06 9.02
CA ALA A 16 -7.88 -0.24 8.53
C ALA A 16 -6.97 -1.36 9.06
N LEU A 17 -5.67 -1.13 9.04
CA LEU A 17 -4.68 -2.11 9.49
C LEU A 17 -4.79 -2.40 10.98
N ASN A 18 -5.19 -1.42 11.77
CA ASN A 18 -5.37 -1.61 13.21
C ASN A 18 -6.48 -2.59 13.57
N CYS A 19 -7.35 -2.91 12.62
CA CYS A 19 -8.40 -3.91 12.82
C CYS A 19 -7.87 -5.33 12.71
N LEU A 20 -6.63 -5.51 12.26
CA LEU A 20 -6.03 -6.82 12.06
C LEU A 20 -5.30 -7.30 13.31
N SER A 21 -5.08 -8.62 13.38
CA SER A 21 -4.17 -9.18 14.38
C SER A 21 -2.75 -8.69 14.10
N ASP A 22 -1.90 -8.77 15.11
CA ASP A 22 -0.50 -8.35 14.97
C ASP A 22 0.21 -9.12 13.86
N GLU A 23 -0.10 -10.40 13.73
CA GLU A 23 0.49 -11.24 12.69
C GLU A 23 0.06 -10.80 11.30
N ASP A 24 -1.24 -10.61 11.10
CA ASP A 24 -1.77 -10.15 9.82
C ASP A 24 -1.28 -8.77 9.46
N PHE A 25 -1.22 -7.88 10.44
CA PHE A 25 -0.68 -6.54 10.29
C PHE A 25 0.74 -6.61 9.72
N LYS A 26 1.59 -7.41 10.34
CA LYS A 26 2.98 -7.57 9.93
C LYS A 26 3.08 -8.10 8.48
N ILE A 27 2.31 -9.11 8.16
CA ILE A 27 2.33 -9.73 6.85
C ILE A 27 1.94 -8.73 5.77
N ILE A 28 0.87 -7.96 6.00
CA ILE A 28 0.42 -6.97 5.01
C ILE A 28 1.41 -5.83 4.86
N VAL A 29 1.94 -5.31 5.96
CA VAL A 29 2.90 -4.22 5.91
C VAL A 29 4.15 -4.63 5.14
N LEU A 30 4.67 -5.83 5.38
CA LEU A 30 5.83 -6.34 4.64
C LEU A 30 5.51 -6.50 3.16
N ALA A 31 4.31 -6.97 2.82
CA ALA A 31 3.89 -7.11 1.43
C ALA A 31 3.77 -5.74 0.74
N MET A 32 3.29 -4.73 1.45
CA MET A 32 3.21 -3.36 0.94
C MET A 32 4.59 -2.79 0.62
N VAL A 33 5.53 -2.99 1.52
CA VAL A 33 6.91 -2.53 1.33
C VAL A 33 7.52 -3.21 0.12
N GLU A 34 7.38 -4.52 -0.02
CA GLU A 34 7.89 -5.27 -1.16
C GLU A 34 7.27 -4.80 -2.48
N TYR A 35 5.96 -4.61 -2.48
CA TYR A 35 5.27 -4.14 -3.67
C TYR A 35 5.77 -2.76 -4.10
N HIS A 36 5.86 -1.83 -3.15
CA HIS A 36 6.29 -0.47 -3.44
C HIS A 36 7.76 -0.43 -3.91
N LYS A 37 8.60 -1.22 -3.29
CA LYS A 37 10.03 -1.21 -3.53
C LYS A 37 10.40 -1.94 -4.83
N ASN A 38 9.86 -3.12 -5.04
CA ASN A 38 10.27 -4.03 -6.10
C ASN A 38 9.17 -4.36 -7.11
N GLY A 39 7.94 -3.92 -6.87
CA GLY A 39 6.81 -4.26 -7.74
C GLY A 39 6.35 -5.70 -7.57
N THR A 40 6.79 -6.38 -6.52
CA THR A 40 6.40 -7.76 -6.25
C THR A 40 4.91 -7.86 -5.96
N PRO A 41 4.15 -8.68 -6.70
CA PRO A 41 2.71 -8.81 -6.44
C PRO A 41 2.44 -9.29 -5.01
N PRO A 42 1.33 -8.86 -4.39
CA PRO A 42 1.00 -9.30 -3.04
C PRO A 42 0.71 -10.80 -3.01
N PRO A 43 1.12 -11.50 -1.94
CA PRO A 43 0.80 -12.91 -1.80
C PRO A 43 -0.68 -13.12 -1.48
N SER A 44 -1.13 -14.36 -1.54
CA SER A 44 -2.46 -14.71 -1.08
C SER A 44 -2.49 -14.70 0.45
N PHE A 45 -3.45 -14.01 1.01
CA PHE A 45 -3.60 -13.94 2.46
C PHE A 45 -4.62 -14.98 2.91
N GLU A 46 -4.35 -15.64 4.04
CA GLU A 46 -5.23 -16.68 4.56
C GLU A 46 -6.42 -16.13 5.34
N SER A 47 -6.20 -15.03 6.05
CA SER A 47 -7.23 -14.40 6.86
C SER A 47 -8.20 -13.59 6.00
N GLU A 48 -9.50 -13.69 6.30
CA GLU A 48 -10.52 -12.91 5.62
C GLU A 48 -10.31 -11.41 5.81
N GLY A 49 -9.95 -11.00 7.03
CA GLY A 49 -9.66 -9.60 7.31
C GLY A 49 -8.49 -9.09 6.49
N ALA A 50 -7.42 -9.89 6.41
CA ALA A 50 -6.25 -9.54 5.61
C ALA A 50 -6.60 -9.43 4.13
N LYS A 51 -7.40 -10.35 3.61
CA LYS A 51 -7.85 -10.30 2.22
C LYS A 51 -8.62 -9.02 1.92
N MET A 52 -9.59 -8.68 2.77
CA MET A 52 -10.40 -7.48 2.58
C MET A 52 -9.57 -6.21 2.59
N ILE A 53 -8.68 -6.09 3.55
CA ILE A 53 -7.83 -4.91 3.69
C ILE A 53 -6.83 -4.82 2.55
N SER A 54 -6.29 -5.94 2.11
CA SER A 54 -5.40 -6.00 0.97
C SER A 54 -6.11 -5.50 -0.31
N HIS A 55 -7.36 -5.89 -0.54
CA HIS A 55 -8.16 -5.42 -1.66
C HIS A 55 -8.44 -3.92 -1.59
N PHE A 56 -8.44 -3.35 -0.41
CA PHE A 56 -8.61 -1.92 -0.22
C PHE A 56 -7.31 -1.15 -0.47
N ILE A 57 -6.20 -1.64 0.09
CA ILE A 57 -4.93 -0.90 0.08
C ILE A 57 -4.16 -1.03 -1.23
N PHE A 58 -4.01 -2.23 -1.76
CA PHE A 58 -3.13 -2.46 -2.90
C PHE A 58 -3.52 -1.71 -4.17
N PRO A 59 -4.79 -1.56 -4.53
CA PRO A 59 -5.15 -0.71 -5.68
C PRO A 59 -4.73 0.75 -5.50
N GLN A 60 -4.83 1.28 -4.29
CA GLN A 60 -4.40 2.64 -3.98
C GLN A 60 -2.89 2.77 -4.05
N LEU A 61 -2.18 1.78 -3.51
CA LEU A 61 -0.72 1.74 -3.53
C LEU A 61 -0.21 1.65 -4.97
N ARG A 62 -0.88 0.89 -5.81
CA ARG A 62 -0.55 0.78 -7.23
C ARG A 62 -0.67 2.12 -7.93
N ARG A 63 -1.75 2.85 -7.67
CA ARG A 63 -1.95 4.18 -8.26
C ARG A 63 -0.87 5.15 -7.82
N LEU A 64 -0.51 5.10 -6.54
CA LEU A 64 0.54 5.93 -6.01
C LEU A 64 1.87 5.64 -6.69
N ARG A 65 2.21 4.36 -6.86
CA ARG A 65 3.44 3.93 -7.50
C ARG A 65 3.49 4.39 -8.96
N GLU A 66 2.41 4.22 -9.69
CA GLU A 66 2.31 4.66 -11.09
C GLU A 66 2.46 6.17 -11.21
N SER A 67 1.87 6.91 -10.30
CA SER A 67 1.97 8.36 -10.26
C SER A 67 3.41 8.83 -10.04
N ILE A 68 4.13 8.18 -9.13
CA ILE A 68 5.52 8.49 -8.87
C ILE A 68 6.38 8.19 -10.10
N GLU A 69 6.16 7.05 -10.74
CA GLU A 69 6.90 6.68 -11.95
C GLU A 69 6.64 7.66 -13.10
N ALA A 70 5.40 8.07 -13.27
CA ALA A 70 5.04 9.05 -14.30
C ALA A 70 5.74 10.38 -14.08
N LYS A 71 5.79 10.84 -12.84
CA LYS A 71 6.49 12.09 -12.50
C LYS A 71 7.99 11.96 -12.72
N ALA A 72 8.57 10.83 -12.38
CA ALA A 72 9.98 10.57 -12.58
C ALA A 72 10.34 10.60 -14.07
N LYS A 73 9.49 10.03 -14.91
CA LYS A 73 9.69 10.05 -16.36
C LYS A 73 9.63 11.46 -16.92
N LYS A 74 8.71 12.29 -16.42
CA LYS A 74 8.60 13.68 -16.87
C LYS A 74 9.80 14.52 -16.51
N ARG A 75 10.51 14.16 -15.45
CA ARG A 75 11.68 14.91 -15.01
C ARG A 75 12.96 14.54 -15.74
N ARG A 76 12.90 13.56 -16.61
CA ARG A 76 14.08 13.05 -17.30
C ARG A 76 14.37 13.70 -18.63
N TYR A 77 14.06 14.87 -18.77
CA TYR A 77 14.50 15.55 -19.96
C TYR A 77 15.62 16.44 -19.69
#